data_d6b6fa489a47797b720567a2e6fd9081
#
_entry.id   d6b6fa489a47797b720567a2e6fd9081
#
_cell.length_a   1.000
_cell.length_b   1.000
_cell.length_c   1.000
_cell.angle_alpha   90.00
_cell.angle_beta   90.00
_cell.angle_gamma   90.00
#
_symmetry.space_group_name_H-M   'P 1'
#
loop_
_entity.id
_entity.type
_entity.pdbx_description
1 polymer ?
#
loop_
_entity_poly.entity_id
_entity_poly.type
_entity_poly.pdbx_seq_one_letter_code
_entity_poly.pdbx_strand_id
1 'polypeptide(L)'
;MVGGSCYLIDTGKARLLIDFGLFYGEHEARNSVIDFDPATIDFVLLTHAHIDHAGRIPLLYRRGFKGKTIGTDATKTLCGAILKMSLELAKREGKAVYDFDDYDRMMNHFMAVSYDQHLNLSSDVSVIFRNAGHIMGSSIIEIWIKGVDGTVKIVATGDMGNSHLPLLSNPDIVHEGDYILVESTAGTIRRKDAGFDTFGDEIKKTLKRGGSVLIPAFALDRTQRLLYIIGTLKGRGIIPPETPVYVDSFTAREITKIYRKYSNYFSLEVRAHLSSGETPLSFPNLYEIGSQDALAMHEHGQAAIYISASAMLDHANSPRHLEKMIDNPKNLLVIVGWQAPGTPGWKLQRGAKTIQIPIEEYADGTPNVRYVEKVVRMKVKTFDAFSYHADGCQILTWLSNFSRVKEVFVVHGDRKNSLDMAEMITQRLGFKASAPELGAMRHLNLQAKDHHLKRVHALCPGM
;
A
#
# COMPACT_ATOMS: atom_id res chain seq x y z
N MET A 1 -14.73 -3.59 -0.67
CA MET A 1 -13.99 -4.38 0.33
C MET A 1 -12.53 -4.09 0.11
N VAL A 2 -11.78 -3.79 1.14
CA VAL A 2 -10.33 -3.72 1.10
C VAL A 2 -9.79 -5.14 1.30
N GLY A 3 -8.91 -5.59 0.40
CA GLY A 3 -8.38 -6.95 0.36
C GLY A 3 -9.08 -7.88 -0.63
N GLY A 4 -8.33 -8.87 -1.12
CA GLY A 4 -8.80 -9.84 -2.09
C GLY A 4 -9.02 -9.29 -3.50
N SER A 5 -8.28 -8.23 -3.89
CA SER A 5 -8.38 -7.62 -5.21
C SER A 5 -8.20 -8.65 -6.32
N CYS A 6 -9.18 -8.74 -7.22
CA CYS A 6 -9.20 -9.71 -8.30
C CYS A 6 -10.24 -9.30 -9.35
N TYR A 7 -9.81 -9.00 -10.56
CA TYR A 7 -10.71 -8.60 -11.64
C TYR A 7 -10.44 -9.43 -12.89
N LEU A 8 -11.41 -10.26 -13.28
CA LEU A 8 -11.32 -11.11 -14.47
C LEU A 8 -11.88 -10.35 -15.69
N ILE A 9 -11.08 -10.24 -16.74
CA ILE A 9 -11.48 -9.74 -18.04
C ILE A 9 -11.49 -10.92 -19.02
N ASP A 10 -12.64 -11.21 -19.60
CA ASP A 10 -12.81 -12.24 -20.63
C ASP A 10 -13.14 -11.56 -21.96
N THR A 11 -12.25 -11.68 -22.94
CA THR A 11 -12.43 -11.10 -24.29
C THR A 11 -13.10 -12.08 -25.26
N GLY A 12 -13.36 -13.31 -24.83
CA GLY A 12 -13.75 -14.43 -25.66
C GLY A 12 -12.59 -15.10 -26.42
N LYS A 13 -11.40 -14.47 -26.46
CA LYS A 13 -10.16 -15.00 -27.05
C LYS A 13 -9.02 -15.09 -26.05
N ALA A 14 -8.98 -14.19 -25.08
CA ALA A 14 -8.01 -14.16 -24.01
C ALA A 14 -8.70 -13.87 -22.67
N ARG A 15 -8.21 -14.45 -21.60
CA ARG A 15 -8.68 -14.24 -20.22
C ARG A 15 -7.56 -13.66 -19.39
N LEU A 16 -7.78 -12.45 -18.92
CA LEU A 16 -6.81 -11.69 -18.13
C LEU A 16 -7.30 -11.56 -16.69
N LEU A 17 -6.41 -11.71 -15.75
CA LEU A 17 -6.68 -11.43 -14.36
C LEU A 17 -5.88 -10.19 -13.94
N ILE A 18 -6.54 -9.17 -13.39
CA ILE A 18 -5.86 -8.05 -12.75
C ILE A 18 -5.84 -8.33 -11.27
N ASP A 19 -4.66 -8.48 -10.70
CA ASP A 19 -4.38 -8.84 -9.31
C ASP A 19 -5.00 -10.20 -8.88
N PHE A 20 -4.52 -10.75 -7.79
CA PHE A 20 -5.12 -11.87 -7.08
C PHE A 20 -4.64 -11.86 -5.62
N GLY A 21 -5.31 -11.05 -4.82
CA GLY A 21 -4.89 -10.69 -3.48
C GLY A 21 -5.48 -11.54 -2.36
N LEU A 22 -4.85 -11.49 -1.18
CA LEU A 22 -5.36 -12.08 0.05
C LEU A 22 -6.49 -11.26 0.64
N PHE A 23 -7.45 -11.96 1.20
CA PHE A 23 -8.50 -11.40 2.07
C PHE A 23 -8.03 -11.36 3.52
N TYR A 24 -8.53 -10.40 4.28
CA TYR A 24 -8.26 -10.22 5.70
C TYR A 24 -9.52 -10.34 6.56
N GLY A 25 -9.31 -10.56 7.87
CA GLY A 25 -10.35 -10.57 8.88
C GLY A 25 -11.45 -11.60 8.62
N GLU A 26 -12.70 -11.19 8.67
CA GLU A 26 -13.88 -12.08 8.50
C GLU A 26 -13.93 -12.80 7.13
N HIS A 27 -13.19 -12.31 6.15
CA HIS A 27 -13.14 -12.89 4.80
C HIS A 27 -11.94 -13.82 4.59
N GLU A 28 -11.08 -14.04 5.58
CA GLU A 28 -9.84 -14.82 5.48
C GLU A 28 -10.08 -16.26 4.99
N ALA A 29 -11.22 -16.85 5.34
CA ALA A 29 -11.62 -18.19 4.87
C ALA A 29 -11.72 -18.31 3.32
N ARG A 30 -11.91 -17.19 2.62
CA ARG A 30 -11.95 -17.14 1.14
C ARG A 30 -10.57 -17.28 0.49
N ASN A 31 -9.49 -17.23 1.25
CA ASN A 31 -8.14 -17.28 0.69
C ASN A 31 -7.83 -18.60 -0.04
N SER A 32 -8.48 -19.68 0.30
CA SER A 32 -8.34 -20.98 -0.38
C SER A 32 -9.33 -21.18 -1.54
N VAL A 33 -10.30 -20.28 -1.73
CA VAL A 33 -11.38 -20.40 -2.72
C VAL A 33 -11.03 -19.65 -4.00
N ILE A 34 -11.24 -20.31 -5.15
CA ILE A 34 -11.13 -19.72 -6.48
C ILE A 34 -12.43 -20.00 -7.22
N ASP A 35 -13.16 -18.97 -7.62
CA ASP A 35 -14.49 -19.06 -8.24
C ASP A 35 -14.43 -19.23 -9.77
N PHE A 36 -13.26 -19.51 -10.35
CA PHE A 36 -13.03 -19.75 -11.78
C PHE A 36 -11.96 -20.84 -11.95
N ASP A 37 -11.83 -21.41 -13.15
CA ASP A 37 -10.75 -22.36 -13.45
C ASP A 37 -9.44 -21.63 -13.79
N PRO A 38 -8.39 -21.70 -12.95
CA PRO A 38 -7.10 -21.05 -13.21
C PRO A 38 -6.40 -21.51 -14.49
N ALA A 39 -6.66 -22.74 -14.96
CA ALA A 39 -6.07 -23.27 -16.18
C ALA A 39 -6.55 -22.52 -17.44
N THR A 40 -7.65 -21.77 -17.33
CA THR A 40 -8.23 -20.98 -18.44
C THR A 40 -7.73 -19.54 -18.49
N ILE A 41 -6.89 -19.12 -17.53
CA ILE A 41 -6.32 -17.78 -17.50
C ILE A 41 -5.04 -17.75 -18.34
N ASP A 42 -4.93 -16.75 -19.22
CA ASP A 42 -3.75 -16.56 -20.08
C ASP A 42 -2.68 -15.70 -19.39
N PHE A 43 -3.11 -14.62 -18.71
CA PHE A 43 -2.19 -13.68 -18.07
C PHE A 43 -2.74 -13.16 -16.75
N VAL A 44 -1.83 -12.92 -15.78
CA VAL A 44 -2.09 -12.13 -14.57
C VAL A 44 -1.34 -10.82 -14.69
N LEU A 45 -2.05 -9.70 -14.62
CA LEU A 45 -1.49 -8.34 -14.63
C LEU A 45 -1.46 -7.84 -13.19
N LEU A 46 -0.26 -7.75 -12.60
CA LEU A 46 -0.11 -7.34 -11.22
C LEU A 46 0.15 -5.83 -11.13
N THR A 47 -0.76 -5.12 -10.46
CA THR A 47 -0.66 -3.66 -10.29
C THR A 47 0.47 -3.29 -9.35
N HIS A 48 0.61 -3.98 -8.21
CA HIS A 48 1.67 -3.72 -7.23
C HIS A 48 1.83 -4.88 -6.22
N ALA A 49 2.86 -4.76 -5.36
CA ALA A 49 3.31 -5.86 -4.52
C ALA A 49 2.61 -6.01 -3.16
N HIS A 50 1.57 -5.23 -2.84
CA HIS A 50 0.82 -5.46 -1.61
C HIS A 50 0.14 -6.83 -1.61
N ILE A 51 0.04 -7.43 -0.43
CA ILE A 51 -0.47 -8.80 -0.26
C ILE A 51 -1.95 -8.94 -0.67
N ASP A 52 -2.74 -7.91 -0.48
CA ASP A 52 -4.15 -7.85 -0.90
C ASP A 52 -4.35 -7.67 -2.43
N HIS A 53 -3.25 -7.58 -3.18
CA HIS A 53 -3.20 -7.60 -4.65
C HIS A 53 -2.41 -8.80 -5.19
N ALA A 54 -1.34 -9.23 -4.54
CA ALA A 54 -0.44 -10.28 -5.02
C ALA A 54 -0.56 -11.62 -4.26
N GLY A 55 -1.12 -11.61 -3.05
CA GLY A 55 -0.91 -12.65 -2.04
C GLY A 55 -1.41 -14.04 -2.41
N ARG A 56 -2.34 -14.19 -3.34
CA ARG A 56 -2.84 -15.49 -3.80
C ARG A 56 -2.36 -15.90 -5.19
N ILE A 57 -1.54 -15.10 -5.86
CA ILE A 57 -1.07 -15.47 -7.22
C ILE A 57 -0.35 -16.83 -7.22
N PRO A 58 0.51 -17.21 -6.25
CA PRO A 58 1.10 -18.55 -6.23
C PRO A 58 0.05 -19.68 -6.18
N LEU A 59 -1.11 -19.45 -5.55
CA LEU A 59 -2.20 -20.43 -5.52
C LEU A 59 -2.78 -20.71 -6.92
N LEU A 60 -2.75 -19.75 -7.85
CA LEU A 60 -3.17 -20.01 -9.24
C LEU A 60 -2.25 -21.04 -9.89
N TYR A 61 -0.94 -20.95 -9.70
CA TYR A 61 0.05 -21.92 -10.22
C TYR A 61 -0.15 -23.29 -9.60
N ARG A 62 -0.45 -23.37 -8.32
CA ARG A 62 -0.85 -24.62 -7.64
C ARG A 62 -2.09 -25.24 -8.27
N ARG A 63 -3.02 -24.44 -8.76
CA ARG A 63 -4.31 -24.83 -9.32
C ARG A 63 -4.33 -24.92 -10.85
N GLY A 64 -3.14 -24.97 -11.49
CA GLY A 64 -3.02 -25.26 -12.93
C GLY A 64 -2.85 -24.08 -13.85
N PHE A 65 -2.71 -22.84 -13.34
CA PHE A 65 -2.31 -21.70 -14.16
C PHE A 65 -0.94 -21.92 -14.77
N LYS A 66 -0.79 -21.67 -16.06
CA LYS A 66 0.46 -21.87 -16.83
C LYS A 66 0.95 -20.61 -17.52
N GLY A 67 0.16 -19.53 -17.47
CA GLY A 67 0.47 -18.26 -18.10
C GLY A 67 1.55 -17.48 -17.34
N LYS A 68 1.69 -16.22 -17.72
CA LYS A 68 2.67 -15.30 -17.11
C LYS A 68 2.00 -14.35 -16.13
N THR A 69 2.65 -14.10 -15.00
CA THR A 69 2.39 -12.91 -14.16
C THR A 69 3.23 -11.77 -14.71
N ILE A 70 2.62 -10.60 -14.94
CA ILE A 70 3.25 -9.43 -15.56
C ILE A 70 3.13 -8.25 -14.62
N GLY A 71 4.22 -7.54 -14.37
CA GLY A 71 4.29 -6.33 -13.56
C GLY A 71 5.64 -5.65 -13.72
N THR A 72 5.85 -4.51 -13.08
CA THR A 72 7.15 -3.83 -13.17
C THR A 72 8.27 -4.65 -12.52
N ASP A 73 9.53 -4.35 -12.85
CA ASP A 73 10.70 -5.01 -12.28
C ASP A 73 10.82 -4.76 -10.75
N ALA A 74 10.48 -3.54 -10.30
CA ALA A 74 10.41 -3.23 -8.88
C ALA A 74 9.28 -4.01 -8.20
N THR A 75 8.07 -4.07 -8.80
CA THR A 75 6.96 -4.89 -8.31
C THR A 75 7.33 -6.37 -8.22
N LYS A 76 8.01 -6.93 -9.24
CA LYS A 76 8.51 -8.31 -9.20
C LYS A 76 9.42 -8.55 -7.98
N THR A 77 10.39 -7.68 -7.77
CA THR A 77 11.38 -7.86 -6.69
C THR A 77 10.74 -7.69 -5.31
N LEU A 78 9.89 -6.67 -5.13
CA LEU A 78 9.15 -6.46 -3.89
C LEU A 78 8.17 -7.60 -3.61
N CYS A 79 7.41 -8.04 -4.62
CA CYS A 79 6.47 -9.15 -4.54
C CYS A 79 7.21 -10.43 -4.10
N GLY A 80 8.37 -10.74 -4.70
CA GLY A 80 9.19 -11.87 -4.31
C GLY A 80 9.58 -11.83 -2.83
N ALA A 81 10.05 -10.69 -2.34
CA ALA A 81 10.42 -10.54 -0.93
C ALA A 81 9.21 -10.66 0.01
N ILE A 82 8.12 -9.96 -0.30
CA ILE A 82 6.92 -9.92 0.55
C ILE A 82 6.21 -11.28 0.59
N LEU A 83 6.00 -11.93 -0.55
CA LEU A 83 5.33 -13.22 -0.62
C LEU A 83 6.12 -14.31 0.11
N LYS A 84 7.45 -14.30 -0.01
CA LYS A 84 8.30 -15.26 0.72
C LYS A 84 8.14 -15.12 2.22
N MET A 85 8.24 -13.90 2.75
CA MET A 85 8.09 -13.63 4.18
C MET A 85 6.65 -13.92 4.67
N SER A 86 5.63 -13.56 3.89
CA SER A 86 4.24 -13.88 4.20
C SER A 86 3.98 -15.38 4.23
N LEU A 87 4.56 -16.13 3.30
CA LEU A 87 4.45 -17.59 3.26
C LEU A 87 5.13 -18.25 4.47
N GLU A 88 6.33 -17.77 4.85
CA GLU A 88 7.02 -18.26 6.04
C GLU A 88 6.16 -18.06 7.30
N LEU A 89 5.53 -16.89 7.45
CA LEU A 89 4.64 -16.60 8.56
C LEU A 89 3.38 -17.49 8.51
N ALA A 90 2.71 -17.56 7.36
CA ALA A 90 1.51 -18.36 7.17
C ALA A 90 1.76 -19.86 7.43
N LYS A 91 2.93 -20.39 7.09
CA LYS A 91 3.35 -21.75 7.41
C LYS A 91 3.49 -22.00 8.91
N ARG A 92 4.12 -21.05 9.63
CA ARG A 92 4.23 -21.12 11.10
C ARG A 92 2.87 -21.11 11.80
N GLU A 93 1.92 -20.36 11.25
CA GLU A 93 0.55 -20.26 11.76
C GLU A 93 -0.39 -21.38 11.28
N GLY A 94 0.07 -22.27 10.40
CA GLY A 94 -0.78 -23.32 9.81
C GLY A 94 -1.84 -22.79 8.83
N LYS A 95 -1.68 -21.59 8.30
CA LYS A 95 -2.65 -20.90 7.42
C LYS A 95 -2.21 -20.82 5.95
N ALA A 96 -1.10 -21.43 5.58
CA ALA A 96 -0.57 -21.37 4.23
C ALA A 96 -1.50 -22.05 3.22
N VAL A 97 -1.91 -21.34 2.17
CA VAL A 97 -2.79 -21.85 1.10
C VAL A 97 -2.01 -22.34 -0.12
N TYR A 98 -0.71 -22.12 -0.18
CA TYR A 98 0.26 -22.58 -1.18
C TYR A 98 1.61 -22.86 -0.49
N ASP A 99 2.58 -23.39 -1.23
CA ASP A 99 3.92 -23.69 -0.71
C ASP A 99 5.04 -22.97 -1.47
N PHE A 100 6.33 -23.27 -1.13
CA PHE A 100 7.47 -22.64 -1.77
C PHE A 100 7.63 -23.03 -3.25
N ASP A 101 7.22 -24.25 -3.64
CA ASP A 101 7.29 -24.67 -5.04
C ASP A 101 6.30 -23.86 -5.91
N ASP A 102 5.13 -23.53 -5.35
CA ASP A 102 4.13 -22.67 -6.01
C ASP A 102 4.64 -21.23 -6.14
N TYR A 103 5.26 -20.71 -5.08
CA TYR A 103 5.94 -19.42 -5.08
C TYR A 103 7.05 -19.38 -6.14
N ASP A 104 7.92 -20.37 -6.17
CA ASP A 104 9.04 -20.44 -7.14
C ASP A 104 8.52 -20.55 -8.58
N ARG A 105 7.45 -21.32 -8.81
CA ARG A 105 6.78 -21.37 -10.12
C ARG A 105 6.27 -20.00 -10.55
N MET A 106 5.59 -19.28 -9.67
CA MET A 106 5.15 -17.91 -9.95
C MET A 106 6.33 -17.01 -10.31
N MET A 107 7.39 -17.00 -9.48
CA MET A 107 8.55 -16.11 -9.70
C MET A 107 9.28 -16.42 -10.99
N ASN A 108 9.38 -17.69 -11.39
CA ASN A 108 9.98 -18.13 -12.66
C ASN A 108 9.13 -17.72 -13.88
N HIS A 109 7.79 -17.61 -13.73
CA HIS A 109 6.87 -17.17 -14.79
C HIS A 109 6.57 -15.66 -14.71
N PHE A 110 7.22 -14.93 -13.81
CA PHE A 110 7.01 -13.50 -13.67
C PHE A 110 7.81 -12.73 -14.74
N MET A 111 7.10 -12.11 -15.67
CA MET A 111 7.64 -11.23 -16.71
C MET A 111 7.68 -9.79 -16.19
N ALA A 112 8.86 -9.24 -16.02
CA ALA A 112 9.07 -7.85 -15.67
C ALA A 112 8.96 -6.94 -16.90
N VAL A 113 8.31 -5.79 -16.73
CA VAL A 113 8.15 -4.76 -17.76
C VAL A 113 8.56 -3.40 -17.21
N SER A 114 8.91 -2.47 -18.10
CA SER A 114 9.12 -1.07 -17.75
C SER A 114 7.82 -0.27 -17.83
N TYR A 115 7.74 0.84 -17.10
CA TYR A 115 6.70 1.81 -17.36
C TYR A 115 6.74 2.27 -18.83
N ASP A 116 5.59 2.64 -19.36
CA ASP A 116 5.38 3.13 -20.72
C ASP A 116 5.71 2.14 -21.85
N GLN A 117 6.10 0.93 -21.51
CA GLN A 117 6.34 -0.12 -22.48
C GLN A 117 5.02 -0.66 -23.02
N HIS A 118 4.81 -0.52 -24.35
CA HIS A 118 3.67 -1.15 -25.03
C HIS A 118 3.93 -2.64 -25.22
N LEU A 119 3.04 -3.48 -24.68
CA LEU A 119 3.15 -4.92 -24.73
C LEU A 119 1.91 -5.54 -25.40
N ASN A 120 2.10 -6.26 -26.49
CA ASN A 120 1.06 -7.09 -27.11
C ASN A 120 1.02 -8.44 -26.39
N LEU A 121 -0.10 -8.74 -25.73
CA LEU A 121 -0.31 -10.01 -25.01
C LEU A 121 -0.88 -11.09 -25.96
N SER A 122 -1.76 -10.68 -26.85
CA SER A 122 -2.37 -11.53 -27.88
C SER A 122 -2.63 -10.72 -29.15
N SER A 123 -3.30 -11.30 -30.13
CA SER A 123 -3.68 -10.61 -31.36
C SER A 123 -4.71 -9.49 -31.13
N ASP A 124 -5.46 -9.55 -30.05
CA ASP A 124 -6.56 -8.65 -29.71
C ASP A 124 -6.33 -7.85 -28.42
N VAL A 125 -5.30 -8.16 -27.63
CA VAL A 125 -5.03 -7.48 -26.35
C VAL A 125 -3.63 -6.90 -26.30
N SER A 126 -3.55 -5.62 -25.95
CA SER A 126 -2.29 -4.95 -25.60
C SER A 126 -2.42 -4.15 -24.31
N VAL A 127 -1.30 -3.95 -23.61
CA VAL A 127 -1.26 -3.27 -22.31
C VAL A 127 -0.09 -2.31 -22.19
N ILE A 128 -0.27 -1.29 -21.35
CA ILE A 128 0.81 -0.39 -20.87
C ILE A 128 0.66 -0.27 -19.36
N PHE A 129 1.78 -0.32 -18.65
CA PHE A 129 1.89 -0.05 -17.22
C PHE A 129 2.37 1.38 -17.02
N ARG A 130 1.58 2.22 -16.32
CA ARG A 130 1.91 3.60 -15.95
C ARG A 130 2.17 3.69 -14.47
N ASN A 131 2.93 4.68 -14.03
CA ASN A 131 3.16 4.89 -12.61
C ASN A 131 1.87 5.25 -11.86
N ALA A 132 1.55 4.50 -10.81
CA ALA A 132 0.41 4.78 -9.92
C ALA A 132 0.78 5.61 -8.69
N GLY A 133 2.07 5.83 -8.41
CA GLY A 133 2.57 6.66 -7.31
C GLY A 133 2.31 6.12 -5.90
N HIS A 134 1.71 4.92 -5.78
CA HIS A 134 1.29 4.34 -4.51
C HIS A 134 2.46 3.75 -3.72
N ILE A 135 3.08 2.72 -4.23
CA ILE A 135 4.35 2.17 -3.73
C ILE A 135 5.33 2.03 -4.89
N MET A 136 6.60 1.77 -4.61
CA MET A 136 7.59 1.61 -5.66
C MET A 136 7.19 0.52 -6.66
N GLY A 137 7.16 0.87 -7.94
CA GLY A 137 6.75 -0.03 -9.02
C GLY A 137 5.25 -0.19 -9.22
N SER A 138 4.40 0.43 -8.38
CA SER A 138 2.94 0.37 -8.53
C SER A 138 2.47 0.95 -9.86
N SER A 139 1.44 0.32 -10.45
CA SER A 139 1.03 0.64 -11.81
C SER A 139 -0.47 0.86 -11.96
N ILE A 140 -0.81 1.89 -12.73
CA ILE A 140 -2.07 1.97 -13.47
C ILE A 140 -1.90 1.14 -14.73
N ILE A 141 -2.84 0.26 -15.04
CA ILE A 141 -2.76 -0.61 -16.22
C ILE A 141 -3.78 -0.14 -17.26
N GLU A 142 -3.29 0.27 -18.42
CA GLU A 142 -4.09 0.57 -19.59
C GLU A 142 -4.17 -0.69 -20.45
N ILE A 143 -5.39 -1.13 -20.83
CA ILE A 143 -5.65 -2.36 -21.54
C ILE A 143 -6.50 -2.04 -22.78
N TRP A 144 -5.99 -2.32 -23.97
CA TRP A 144 -6.72 -2.20 -25.22
C TRP A 144 -7.19 -3.58 -25.68
N ILE A 145 -8.47 -3.70 -25.98
CA ILE A 145 -9.11 -4.92 -26.47
C ILE A 145 -9.72 -4.64 -27.84
N LYS A 146 -9.20 -5.28 -28.88
CA LYS A 146 -9.70 -5.18 -30.26
C LYS A 146 -10.88 -6.10 -30.42
N GLY A 147 -12.07 -5.55 -30.68
CA GLY A 147 -13.26 -6.27 -31.09
C GLY A 147 -13.53 -6.16 -32.60
N VAL A 148 -14.62 -6.75 -33.05
CA VAL A 148 -15.06 -6.67 -34.46
C VAL A 148 -15.46 -5.23 -34.82
N ASP A 149 -16.12 -4.54 -33.89
CA ASP A 149 -16.71 -3.20 -34.10
C ASP A 149 -15.83 -2.05 -33.57
N GLY A 150 -14.59 -2.32 -33.18
CA GLY A 150 -13.66 -1.31 -32.67
C GLY A 150 -12.78 -1.78 -31.53
N THR A 151 -12.11 -0.83 -30.92
CA THR A 151 -11.23 -1.07 -29.77
C THR A 151 -11.85 -0.48 -28.50
N VAL A 152 -11.89 -1.24 -27.43
CA VAL A 152 -12.26 -0.79 -26.08
C VAL A 152 -11.00 -0.61 -25.26
N LYS A 153 -10.93 0.48 -24.51
CA LYS A 153 -9.85 0.74 -23.56
C LYS A 153 -10.36 0.64 -22.13
N ILE A 154 -9.79 -0.28 -21.36
CA ILE A 154 -10.01 -0.41 -19.91
C ILE A 154 -8.80 0.19 -19.20
N VAL A 155 -9.04 0.94 -18.12
CA VAL A 155 -8.00 1.48 -17.26
C VAL A 155 -8.23 0.97 -15.84
N ALA A 156 -7.27 0.24 -15.28
CA ALA A 156 -7.31 -0.22 -13.90
C ALA A 156 -6.26 0.51 -13.08
N THR A 157 -6.69 1.25 -12.06
CA THR A 157 -5.75 2.08 -11.28
C THR A 157 -4.85 1.26 -10.36
N GLY A 158 -5.25 0.03 -10.00
CA GLY A 158 -4.73 -0.53 -8.77
C GLY A 158 -4.98 0.44 -7.63
N ASP A 159 -4.05 0.54 -6.70
CA ASP A 159 -4.07 1.57 -5.66
C ASP A 159 -3.33 2.81 -6.16
N MET A 160 -3.94 3.98 -5.97
CA MET A 160 -3.40 5.27 -6.40
C MET A 160 -2.65 5.97 -5.27
N GLY A 161 -1.50 6.55 -5.61
CA GLY A 161 -0.67 7.29 -4.67
C GLY A 161 -1.25 8.64 -4.26
N ASN A 162 -0.97 9.02 -3.01
CA ASN A 162 -1.26 10.35 -2.49
C ASN A 162 -0.20 11.35 -3.01
N SER A 163 -0.63 12.32 -3.80
CA SER A 163 0.23 13.31 -4.44
C SER A 163 0.96 14.26 -3.47
N HIS A 164 0.59 14.27 -2.19
CA HIS A 164 1.26 15.08 -1.16
C HIS A 164 2.41 14.34 -0.47
N LEU A 165 2.63 13.06 -0.78
CA LEU A 165 3.71 12.29 -0.18
C LEU A 165 4.99 12.37 -1.02
N PRO A 166 6.13 12.68 -0.37
CA PRO A 166 7.42 12.68 -1.06
C PRO A 166 7.91 11.24 -1.33
N LEU A 167 9.06 11.12 -1.96
CA LEU A 167 9.84 9.94 -2.32
C LEU A 167 9.50 9.38 -3.70
N LEU A 168 8.23 9.13 -4.01
CA LEU A 168 7.79 8.64 -5.32
C LEU A 168 7.11 9.75 -6.13
N SER A 169 7.06 9.59 -7.46
CA SER A 169 6.32 10.49 -8.34
C SER A 169 4.81 10.33 -8.14
N ASN A 170 4.07 11.39 -8.43
CA ASN A 170 2.61 11.36 -8.47
C ASN A 170 2.10 10.36 -9.52
N PRO A 171 0.85 9.89 -9.42
CA PRO A 171 0.24 9.06 -10.45
C PRO A 171 0.30 9.72 -11.83
N ASP A 172 0.61 8.94 -12.86
CA ASP A 172 0.59 9.42 -14.23
C ASP A 172 -0.84 9.77 -14.66
N ILE A 173 -0.97 10.81 -15.47
CA ILE A 173 -2.27 11.23 -16.01
C ILE A 173 -2.61 10.38 -17.21
N VAL A 174 -3.81 9.80 -17.20
CA VAL A 174 -4.40 9.09 -18.34
C VAL A 174 -5.56 9.91 -18.89
N HIS A 175 -5.61 10.09 -20.20
CA HIS A 175 -6.59 10.99 -20.84
C HIS A 175 -7.78 10.28 -21.46
N GLU A 176 -7.67 8.98 -21.71
CA GLU A 176 -8.70 8.21 -22.40
C GLU A 176 -8.92 6.84 -21.75
N GLY A 177 -10.16 6.43 -21.66
CA GLY A 177 -10.58 5.11 -21.19
C GLY A 177 -12.09 4.96 -21.31
N ASP A 178 -12.54 3.87 -21.93
CA ASP A 178 -13.97 3.57 -22.02
C ASP A 178 -14.53 3.11 -20.66
N TYR A 179 -13.78 2.28 -19.97
CA TYR A 179 -14.12 1.73 -18.66
C TYR A 179 -12.96 1.91 -17.69
N ILE A 180 -13.26 2.37 -16.50
CA ILE A 180 -12.23 2.66 -15.49
C ILE A 180 -12.56 1.86 -14.24
N LEU A 181 -11.60 1.07 -13.74
CA LEU A 181 -11.62 0.48 -12.40
C LEU A 181 -10.78 1.39 -11.51
N VAL A 182 -11.42 2.07 -10.55
CA VAL A 182 -10.75 3.01 -9.64
C VAL A 182 -10.91 2.59 -8.19
N GLU A 183 -9.83 2.68 -7.41
CA GLU A 183 -9.87 2.41 -5.97
C GLU A 183 -10.74 3.40 -5.19
N SER A 184 -11.12 3.00 -3.97
CA SER A 184 -11.88 3.84 -3.05
C SER A 184 -11.52 3.61 -1.58
N THR A 185 -10.28 3.24 -1.30
CA THR A 185 -9.79 2.97 0.06
C THR A 185 -10.00 4.17 0.99
N ALA A 186 -9.69 5.38 0.52
CA ALA A 186 -9.92 6.61 1.26
C ALA A 186 -11.36 7.13 1.15
N GLY A 187 -12.19 6.58 0.26
CA GLY A 187 -13.55 7.04 0.00
C GLY A 187 -13.60 8.52 -0.37
N THR A 188 -14.55 9.24 0.21
CA THR A 188 -14.76 10.67 -0.03
C THR A 188 -13.97 11.57 0.94
N ILE A 189 -13.07 11.02 1.74
CA ILE A 189 -12.26 11.77 2.68
C ILE A 189 -11.41 12.79 1.89
N ARG A 190 -11.37 14.02 2.39
CA ARG A 190 -10.42 15.03 1.98
C ARG A 190 -9.38 15.20 3.07
N ARG A 191 -8.12 14.95 2.75
CA ARG A 191 -7.03 15.18 3.69
C ARG A 191 -6.62 16.64 3.68
N LYS A 192 -6.43 17.19 4.87
CA LYS A 192 -5.76 18.48 5.01
C LYS A 192 -4.27 18.23 4.87
N ASP A 193 -3.58 19.17 4.24
CA ASP A 193 -2.12 19.18 4.20
C ASP A 193 -1.60 19.29 5.65
N ALA A 194 -1.28 18.16 6.25
CA ALA A 194 -0.74 18.10 7.60
C ALA A 194 0.78 18.19 7.45
N GLY A 195 1.29 19.39 7.39
CA GLY A 195 2.70 19.66 7.19
C GLY A 195 3.59 18.73 7.99
N PHE A 196 4.55 18.08 7.31
CA PHE A 196 5.57 17.24 7.95
C PHE A 196 6.35 17.99 9.02
N ASP A 197 6.36 19.31 8.96
CA ASP A 197 6.96 20.18 9.98
C ASP A 197 6.23 20.03 11.33
N THR A 198 4.90 19.92 11.34
CA THR A 198 4.14 19.65 12.59
C THR A 198 4.50 18.28 13.18
N PHE A 199 4.70 17.26 12.35
CA PHE A 199 5.20 15.96 12.77
C PHE A 199 6.61 16.08 13.37
N GLY A 200 7.52 16.79 12.70
CA GLY A 200 8.87 17.06 13.19
C GLY A 200 8.90 17.83 14.51
N ASP A 201 8.04 18.84 14.64
CA ASP A 201 7.91 19.63 15.86
C ASP A 201 7.43 18.81 17.07
N GLU A 202 6.48 17.90 16.89
CA GLU A 202 6.02 17.02 17.98
C GLU A 202 7.13 16.03 18.40
N ILE A 203 7.92 15.54 17.46
CA ILE A 203 9.13 14.74 17.74
C ILE A 203 10.13 15.59 18.51
N LYS A 204 10.49 16.77 18.02
CA LYS A 204 11.44 17.70 18.67
C LYS A 204 11.02 18.03 20.11
N LYS A 205 9.73 18.36 20.32
CA LYS A 205 9.18 18.63 21.67
C LYS A 205 9.34 17.42 22.60
N THR A 206 9.15 16.21 22.05
CA THR A 206 9.29 14.98 22.80
C THR A 206 10.73 14.71 23.21
N LEU A 207 11.66 14.79 22.26
CA LEU A 207 13.10 14.62 22.52
C LEU A 207 13.62 15.66 23.51
N LYS A 208 13.22 16.94 23.38
CA LYS A 208 13.63 18.03 24.27
C LYS A 208 13.23 17.80 25.74
N ARG A 209 12.09 17.13 26.01
CA ARG A 209 11.69 16.74 27.38
C ARG A 209 12.30 15.42 27.86
N GLY A 210 13.24 14.83 27.11
CA GLY A 210 13.90 13.56 27.42
C GLY A 210 13.01 12.33 27.20
N GLY A 211 12.00 12.43 26.32
CA GLY A 211 11.14 11.31 25.91
C GLY A 211 11.56 10.72 24.58
N SER A 212 11.22 9.47 24.34
CA SER A 212 11.40 8.76 23.06
C SER A 212 10.10 8.70 22.27
N VAL A 213 10.22 8.46 20.97
CA VAL A 213 9.10 8.38 20.02
C VAL A 213 8.99 6.97 19.47
N LEU A 214 7.80 6.37 19.55
CA LEU A 214 7.45 5.11 18.86
C LEU A 214 6.58 5.41 17.65
N ILE A 215 6.97 4.90 16.49
CA ILE A 215 6.23 5.01 15.23
C ILE A 215 5.98 3.60 14.70
N PRO A 216 4.83 2.98 15.02
CA PRO A 216 4.45 1.69 14.44
C PRO A 216 4.16 1.87 12.95
N ALA A 217 4.82 1.07 12.11
CA ALA A 217 4.79 1.24 10.66
C ALA A 217 4.76 -0.09 9.90
N PHE A 218 4.08 -0.10 8.75
CA PHE A 218 4.21 -1.19 7.79
C PHE A 218 5.63 -1.23 7.22
N ALA A 219 6.12 -2.43 6.99
CA ALA A 219 7.47 -2.66 6.48
C ALA A 219 7.64 -2.17 5.02
N LEU A 220 6.58 -2.29 4.21
CA LEU A 220 6.57 -1.87 2.81
C LEU A 220 6.05 -0.45 2.69
N ASP A 221 6.81 0.41 2.05
CA ASP A 221 6.60 1.81 1.71
C ASP A 221 6.52 2.76 2.92
N ARG A 222 5.72 2.46 3.95
CA ARG A 222 5.54 3.34 5.11
C ARG A 222 6.85 3.64 5.82
N THR A 223 7.64 2.61 6.10
CA THR A 223 8.94 2.76 6.73
C THR A 223 9.88 3.59 5.85
N GLN A 224 9.93 3.35 4.53
CA GLN A 224 10.81 4.06 3.61
C GLN A 224 10.43 5.54 3.48
N ARG A 225 9.15 5.87 3.41
CA ARG A 225 8.70 7.28 3.45
C ARG A 225 9.00 7.97 4.78
N LEU A 226 8.83 7.28 5.91
CA LEU A 226 9.23 7.80 7.22
C LEU A 226 10.72 8.08 7.28
N LEU A 227 11.57 7.18 6.77
CA LEU A 227 13.01 7.38 6.72
C LEU A 227 13.37 8.62 5.89
N TYR A 228 12.76 8.77 4.71
CA TYR A 228 12.97 9.94 3.86
C TYR A 228 12.55 11.24 4.57
N ILE A 229 11.36 11.27 5.15
CA ILE A 229 10.82 12.46 5.84
C ILE A 229 11.66 12.80 7.08
N ILE A 230 12.01 11.82 7.91
CA ILE A 230 12.84 12.04 9.10
C ILE A 230 14.24 12.51 8.68
N GLY A 231 14.83 11.91 7.66
CA GLY A 231 16.13 12.35 7.10
C GLY A 231 16.09 13.80 6.64
N THR A 232 15.06 14.18 5.90
CA THR A 232 14.82 15.57 5.45
C THR A 232 14.63 16.53 6.64
N LEU A 233 13.85 16.16 7.65
CA LEU A 233 13.63 16.97 8.84
C LEU A 233 14.91 17.12 9.71
N LYS A 234 15.76 16.11 9.74
CA LYS A 234 17.10 16.18 10.35
C LYS A 234 18.03 17.09 9.59
N GLY A 235 18.04 16.97 8.26
CA GLY A 235 18.82 17.86 7.36
C GLY A 235 18.43 19.34 7.51
N ARG A 236 17.14 19.61 7.74
CA ARG A 236 16.62 20.97 8.02
C ARG A 236 16.77 21.42 9.47
N GLY A 237 17.32 20.60 10.36
CA GLY A 237 17.50 20.92 11.80
C GLY A 237 16.18 20.98 12.61
N ILE A 238 15.05 20.55 12.03
CA ILE A 238 13.77 20.44 12.74
C ILE A 238 13.85 19.34 13.78
N ILE A 239 14.33 18.16 13.39
CA ILE A 239 14.73 17.09 14.31
C ILE A 239 16.22 17.23 14.55
N PRO A 240 16.72 17.19 15.82
CA PRO A 240 18.14 17.31 16.10
C PRO A 240 18.96 16.25 15.33
N PRO A 241 20.02 16.64 14.63
CA PRO A 241 20.79 15.72 13.77
C PRO A 241 21.39 14.52 14.52
N GLU A 242 21.72 14.71 15.79
CA GLU A 242 22.28 13.68 16.68
C GLU A 242 21.26 12.63 17.16
N THR A 243 19.96 12.86 16.95
CA THR A 243 18.90 11.95 17.42
C THR A 243 19.07 10.56 16.81
N PRO A 244 19.19 9.49 17.60
CA PRO A 244 19.18 8.12 17.09
C PRO A 244 17.81 7.74 16.51
N VAL A 245 17.83 7.06 15.38
CA VAL A 245 16.65 6.48 14.74
C VAL A 245 16.89 4.98 14.56
N TYR A 246 16.06 4.17 15.18
CA TYR A 246 16.15 2.71 15.13
C TYR A 246 15.04 2.14 14.27
N VAL A 247 15.41 1.32 13.27
CA VAL A 247 14.45 0.53 12.48
C VAL A 247 14.55 -0.91 12.95
N ASP A 248 13.52 -1.36 13.65
CA ASP A 248 13.42 -2.68 14.23
C ASP A 248 12.40 -3.54 13.45
N SER A 249 12.76 -3.89 12.24
CA SER A 249 11.99 -4.82 11.41
C SER A 249 12.89 -5.42 10.35
N PHE A 250 13.09 -6.74 10.38
CA PHE A 250 13.85 -7.45 9.36
C PHE A 250 13.25 -7.20 7.97
N THR A 251 11.93 -7.33 7.83
CA THR A 251 11.20 -7.09 6.59
C THR A 251 11.42 -5.67 6.07
N ALA A 252 11.30 -4.65 6.95
CA ALA A 252 11.50 -3.26 6.54
C ALA A 252 12.92 -2.99 6.06
N ARG A 253 13.94 -3.61 6.68
CA ARG A 253 15.34 -3.49 6.26
C ARG A 253 15.56 -4.11 4.86
N GLU A 254 15.05 -5.31 4.62
CA GLU A 254 15.19 -5.95 3.30
C GLU A 254 14.45 -5.14 2.21
N ILE A 255 13.26 -4.63 2.49
CA ILE A 255 12.53 -3.75 1.56
C ILE A 255 13.29 -2.44 1.34
N THR A 256 13.89 -1.85 2.37
CA THR A 256 14.69 -0.62 2.22
C THR A 256 15.89 -0.83 1.31
N LYS A 257 16.56 -2.00 1.35
CA LYS A 257 17.61 -2.37 0.38
C LYS A 257 17.06 -2.40 -1.05
N ILE A 258 15.86 -2.93 -1.25
CA ILE A 258 15.21 -2.96 -2.57
C ILE A 258 14.93 -1.53 -3.04
N TYR A 259 14.37 -0.66 -2.18
CA TYR A 259 14.12 0.75 -2.51
C TYR A 259 15.40 1.49 -2.90
N ARG A 260 16.50 1.28 -2.20
CA ARG A 260 17.81 1.86 -2.57
C ARG A 260 18.31 1.35 -3.93
N LYS A 261 18.08 0.06 -4.24
CA LYS A 261 18.46 -0.55 -5.53
C LYS A 261 17.69 0.02 -6.71
N TYR A 262 16.39 0.28 -6.53
CA TYR A 262 15.46 0.77 -7.56
C TYR A 262 15.24 2.28 -7.48
N SER A 263 16.29 3.04 -7.22
CA SER A 263 16.25 4.50 -7.05
C SER A 263 15.75 5.27 -8.29
N ASN A 264 15.76 4.64 -9.46
CA ASN A 264 15.18 5.18 -10.70
C ASN A 264 13.64 5.36 -10.62
N TYR A 265 12.96 4.70 -9.68
CA TYR A 265 11.53 4.87 -9.40
C TYR A 265 11.23 6.06 -8.48
N PHE A 266 12.22 6.67 -7.86
CA PHE A 266 12.02 7.87 -7.05
C PHE A 266 11.59 9.05 -7.92
N SER A 267 10.94 10.04 -7.29
CA SER A 267 10.57 11.29 -7.94
C SER A 267 11.80 12.02 -8.52
N LEU A 268 11.57 12.90 -9.49
CA LEU A 268 12.65 13.70 -10.10
C LEU A 268 13.45 14.50 -9.06
N GLU A 269 12.75 15.07 -8.06
CA GLU A 269 13.36 15.80 -6.96
C GLU A 269 14.30 14.93 -6.14
N VAL A 270 13.85 13.75 -5.73
CA VAL A 270 14.66 12.80 -4.94
C VAL A 270 15.84 12.27 -5.75
N ARG A 271 15.67 12.03 -7.05
CA ARG A 271 16.79 11.62 -7.94
C ARG A 271 17.83 12.72 -8.14
N ALA A 272 17.41 13.99 -8.14
CA ALA A 272 18.34 15.11 -8.17
C ALA A 272 19.23 15.15 -6.91
N HIS A 273 18.67 14.88 -5.74
CA HIS A 273 19.42 14.76 -4.48
C HIS A 273 20.40 13.57 -4.51
N LEU A 274 20.00 12.42 -5.08
CA LEU A 274 20.93 11.30 -5.30
C LEU A 274 22.14 11.70 -6.16
N SER A 275 21.91 12.47 -7.22
CA SER A 275 22.96 12.93 -8.14
C SER A 275 23.93 13.91 -7.48
N SER A 276 23.51 14.61 -6.41
CA SER A 276 24.38 15.45 -5.58
C SER A 276 25.15 14.70 -4.48
N GLY A 277 25.00 13.35 -4.43
CA GLY A 277 25.67 12.50 -3.43
C GLY A 277 24.91 12.28 -2.14
N GLU A 278 23.68 12.78 -2.05
CA GLU A 278 22.80 12.47 -0.91
C GLU A 278 22.23 11.05 -0.98
N THR A 279 21.94 10.45 0.17
CA THR A 279 21.38 9.11 0.25
C THR A 279 19.98 9.17 0.90
N PRO A 280 18.89 9.28 0.12
CA PRO A 280 17.56 9.62 0.64
C PRO A 280 17.00 8.74 1.75
N LEU A 281 17.40 7.48 1.81
CA LEU A 281 16.97 6.52 2.84
C LEU A 281 18.10 6.17 3.82
N SER A 282 19.14 7.02 3.90
CA SER A 282 20.26 6.85 4.81
C SER A 282 20.71 8.22 5.32
N PHE A 283 20.93 8.34 6.61
CA PHE A 283 21.37 9.58 7.26
C PHE A 283 22.14 9.25 8.55
N PRO A 284 22.93 10.18 9.10
CA PRO A 284 23.64 9.97 10.34
C PRO A 284 22.73 9.56 11.49
N ASN A 285 23.19 8.60 12.31
CA ASN A 285 22.45 8.04 13.45
C ASN A 285 21.17 7.28 13.08
N LEU A 286 21.09 6.74 11.86
CA LEU A 286 20.12 5.71 11.47
C LEU A 286 20.73 4.33 11.75
N TYR A 287 20.03 3.51 12.53
CA TYR A 287 20.42 2.16 12.92
C TYR A 287 19.36 1.16 12.47
N GLU A 288 19.70 0.35 11.49
CA GLU A 288 18.88 -0.77 11.01
C GLU A 288 19.34 -2.02 11.77
N ILE A 289 18.76 -2.29 12.93
CA ILE A 289 19.23 -3.27 13.91
C ILE A 289 18.25 -4.42 14.15
N GLY A 290 18.70 -5.46 14.83
CA GLY A 290 17.84 -6.57 15.26
C GLY A 290 16.95 -6.19 16.44
N SER A 291 15.88 -6.95 16.64
CA SER A 291 14.86 -6.65 17.65
C SER A 291 15.41 -6.66 19.08
N GLN A 292 16.30 -7.58 19.41
CA GLN A 292 16.91 -7.64 20.75
C GLN A 292 17.77 -6.41 21.01
N ASP A 293 18.58 -6.00 20.03
CA ASP A 293 19.42 -4.81 20.15
C ASP A 293 18.57 -3.55 20.27
N ALA A 294 17.51 -3.42 19.45
CA ALA A 294 16.59 -2.28 19.52
C ALA A 294 15.88 -2.16 20.87
N LEU A 295 15.48 -3.27 21.46
CA LEU A 295 14.87 -3.29 22.79
C LEU A 295 15.87 -2.95 23.90
N ALA A 296 17.13 -3.37 23.75
CA ALA A 296 18.21 -3.03 24.69
C ALA A 296 18.53 -1.52 24.68
N MET A 297 18.35 -0.81 23.56
CA MET A 297 18.57 0.63 23.47
C MET A 297 17.70 1.45 24.44
N HIS A 298 16.54 0.92 24.89
CA HIS A 298 15.74 1.59 25.94
C HIS A 298 16.46 1.68 27.29
N GLU A 299 17.39 0.78 27.57
CA GLU A 299 18.14 0.71 28.83
C GLU A 299 19.24 1.76 28.90
N HIS A 300 19.71 2.26 27.76
CA HIS A 300 20.74 3.33 27.73
C HIS A 300 20.19 4.72 28.05
N GLY A 301 18.87 4.88 28.21
CA GLY A 301 18.23 6.13 28.64
C GLY A 301 18.33 7.31 27.67
N GLN A 302 18.92 7.12 26.49
CA GLN A 302 18.99 8.14 25.46
C GLN A 302 17.63 8.26 24.72
N ALA A 303 17.12 9.49 24.60
CA ALA A 303 15.93 9.77 23.83
C ALA A 303 16.14 9.46 22.34
N ALA A 304 15.24 8.68 21.74
CA ALA A 304 15.38 8.14 20.38
C ALA A 304 14.04 8.04 19.65
N ILE A 305 14.11 7.79 18.33
CA ILE A 305 12.96 7.45 17.50
C ILE A 305 13.04 5.95 17.16
N TYR A 306 11.96 5.21 17.42
CA TYR A 306 11.81 3.80 17.10
C TYR A 306 10.76 3.62 16.01
N ILE A 307 11.14 3.05 14.87
CA ILE A 307 10.24 2.66 13.78
C ILE A 307 10.15 1.14 13.78
N SER A 308 8.98 0.57 14.07
CA SER A 308 8.83 -0.87 14.30
C SER A 308 7.53 -1.41 13.70
N ALA A 309 7.54 -2.65 13.27
CA ALA A 309 6.34 -3.40 12.86
C ALA A 309 5.73 -4.11 14.09
N SER A 310 4.44 -4.38 14.15
CA SER A 310 3.39 -4.07 13.20
C SER A 310 2.92 -2.62 13.30
N ALA A 311 2.24 -2.15 12.26
CA ALA A 311 1.65 -0.81 12.25
C ALA A 311 0.46 -0.64 13.21
N MET A 312 -0.16 -1.74 13.65
CA MET A 312 -1.38 -1.77 14.48
C MET A 312 -1.11 -2.14 15.94
N LEU A 313 0.17 -2.37 16.29
CA LEU A 313 0.61 -2.74 17.65
C LEU A 313 0.02 -4.08 18.14
N ASP A 314 -0.28 -4.99 17.23
CA ASP A 314 -0.98 -6.26 17.50
C ASP A 314 -0.10 -7.50 17.38
N HIS A 315 1.05 -7.41 16.74
CA HIS A 315 2.04 -8.49 16.57
C HIS A 315 3.45 -7.94 16.31
N ALA A 316 4.42 -8.81 16.12
CA ALA A 316 5.83 -8.50 15.88
C ALA A 316 6.46 -7.67 17.03
N ASN A 317 7.28 -6.65 16.72
CA ASN A 317 8.12 -5.99 17.71
C ASN A 317 7.52 -4.69 18.29
N SER A 318 6.63 -4.02 17.56
CA SER A 318 6.06 -2.75 18.05
C SER A 318 5.30 -2.86 19.37
N PRO A 319 4.60 -3.98 19.71
CA PRO A 319 4.03 -4.18 21.05
C PRO A 319 5.09 -4.22 22.15
N ARG A 320 6.27 -4.80 21.88
CA ARG A 320 7.37 -4.87 22.85
C ARG A 320 7.95 -3.50 23.18
N HIS A 321 8.12 -2.65 22.16
CA HIS A 321 8.49 -1.25 22.36
C HIS A 321 7.41 -0.49 23.13
N LEU A 322 6.13 -0.72 22.77
CA LEU A 322 5.00 -0.10 23.47
C LEU A 322 4.99 -0.47 24.96
N GLU A 323 5.21 -1.74 25.30
CA GLU A 323 5.27 -2.22 26.69
C GLU A 323 6.33 -1.46 27.50
N LYS A 324 7.51 -1.20 26.92
CA LYS A 324 8.61 -0.46 27.59
C LYS A 324 8.36 1.06 27.68
N MET A 325 7.51 1.62 26.81
CA MET A 325 7.41 3.08 26.65
C MET A 325 6.11 3.69 27.18
N ILE A 326 5.03 2.91 27.29
CA ILE A 326 3.66 3.42 27.44
C ILE A 326 3.38 4.11 28.78
N ASP A 327 4.07 3.72 29.84
CA ASP A 327 3.90 4.26 31.21
C ASP A 327 4.68 5.57 31.43
N ASN A 328 5.55 5.96 30.51
CA ASN A 328 6.34 7.19 30.66
C ASN A 328 5.65 8.38 29.97
N PRO A 329 5.20 9.42 30.71
CA PRO A 329 4.49 10.57 30.14
C PRO A 329 5.36 11.46 29.25
N LYS A 330 6.68 11.29 29.27
CA LYS A 330 7.59 12.01 28.38
C LYS A 330 7.56 11.44 26.95
N ASN A 331 7.17 10.17 26.77
CA ASN A 331 7.18 9.49 25.49
C ASN A 331 6.02 9.90 24.59
N LEU A 332 6.16 9.61 23.30
CA LEU A 332 5.18 9.87 22.26
C LEU A 332 4.97 8.61 21.40
N LEU A 333 3.71 8.21 21.25
CA LEU A 333 3.28 7.29 20.18
C LEU A 333 2.77 8.11 19.01
N VAL A 334 3.31 7.85 17.83
CA VAL A 334 2.86 8.47 16.57
C VAL A 334 2.19 7.44 15.69
N ILE A 335 0.89 7.58 15.50
CA ILE A 335 0.11 6.73 14.58
C ILE A 335 0.09 7.42 13.21
N VAL A 336 0.61 6.72 12.20
CA VAL A 336 0.79 7.22 10.82
C VAL A 336 -0.05 6.48 9.78
N GLY A 337 -1.00 5.66 10.21
CA GLY A 337 -1.83 4.86 9.31
C GLY A 337 -3.15 4.45 9.94
N TRP A 338 -3.99 3.86 9.09
CA TRP A 338 -5.25 3.29 9.52
C TRP A 338 -5.04 2.20 10.58
N GLN A 339 -5.97 2.14 11.52
CA GLN A 339 -5.96 1.17 12.62
C GLN A 339 -7.22 0.31 12.54
N ALA A 340 -7.07 -1.00 12.45
CA ALA A 340 -8.19 -1.93 12.39
C ALA A 340 -8.97 -1.93 13.73
N PRO A 341 -10.32 -1.95 13.69
CA PRO A 341 -11.13 -2.03 14.90
C PRO A 341 -10.70 -3.19 15.81
N GLY A 342 -10.62 -2.90 17.10
CA GLY A 342 -10.21 -3.88 18.13
C GLY A 342 -8.71 -3.98 18.39
N THR A 343 -7.85 -3.51 17.48
CA THR A 343 -6.39 -3.52 17.68
C THR A 343 -5.94 -2.56 18.79
N PRO A 344 -4.76 -2.79 19.38
CA PRO A 344 -4.20 -1.87 20.36
C PRO A 344 -4.04 -0.44 19.81
N GLY A 345 -3.55 -0.28 18.59
CA GLY A 345 -3.42 1.03 17.95
C GLY A 345 -4.75 1.76 17.81
N TRP A 346 -5.82 1.05 17.43
CA TRP A 346 -7.17 1.59 17.34
C TRP A 346 -7.71 2.09 18.69
N LYS A 347 -7.47 1.32 19.76
CA LYS A 347 -7.87 1.69 21.13
C LYS A 347 -7.11 2.93 21.60
N LEU A 348 -5.78 2.97 21.38
CA LEU A 348 -4.93 4.09 21.75
C LEU A 348 -5.28 5.38 20.99
N GLN A 349 -5.56 5.28 19.69
CA GLN A 349 -6.02 6.40 18.87
C GLN A 349 -7.30 7.04 19.41
N ARG A 350 -8.16 6.25 20.07
CA ARG A 350 -9.42 6.69 20.69
C ARG A 350 -9.27 7.08 22.16
N GLY A 351 -8.07 7.16 22.68
CA GLY A 351 -7.79 7.68 24.02
C GLY A 351 -8.01 6.67 25.14
N ALA A 352 -7.83 5.38 24.88
CA ALA A 352 -7.83 4.36 25.92
C ALA A 352 -6.87 4.73 27.05
N LYS A 353 -7.31 4.58 28.30
CA LYS A 353 -6.52 4.89 29.52
C LYS A 353 -5.74 3.68 30.03
N THR A 354 -6.23 2.50 29.73
CA THR A 354 -5.58 1.21 29.97
C THR A 354 -5.65 0.37 28.72
N ILE A 355 -4.68 -0.52 28.52
CA ILE A 355 -4.61 -1.35 27.30
C ILE A 355 -3.98 -2.70 27.62
N GLN A 356 -4.49 -3.73 26.97
CA GLN A 356 -3.88 -5.05 26.91
C GLN A 356 -2.94 -5.08 25.69
N ILE A 357 -1.65 -5.26 25.92
CA ILE A 357 -0.61 -5.30 24.90
C ILE A 357 -0.32 -6.78 24.60
N PRO A 358 -0.50 -7.27 23.37
CA PRO A 358 -0.16 -8.64 22.99
C PRO A 358 1.37 -8.76 22.79
N ILE A 359 2.02 -9.61 23.53
CA ILE A 359 3.46 -9.90 23.41
C ILE A 359 3.60 -11.34 22.90
N GLU A 360 4.11 -11.49 21.71
CA GLU A 360 4.43 -12.79 21.14
C GLU A 360 5.67 -13.36 21.84
N GLU A 361 5.54 -14.56 22.37
CA GLU A 361 6.59 -15.37 22.98
C GLU A 361 6.66 -16.72 22.26
N TYR A 362 7.83 -17.31 22.18
CA TYR A 362 8.02 -18.61 21.56
C TYR A 362 8.52 -19.58 22.63
N ALA A 363 7.67 -20.55 22.98
CA ALA A 363 8.03 -21.66 23.84
C ALA A 363 8.13 -22.92 22.96
N ASP A 364 9.31 -23.56 22.96
CA ASP A 364 9.60 -24.76 22.16
C ASP A 364 9.24 -24.63 20.66
N GLY A 365 9.42 -23.44 20.12
CA GLY A 365 9.10 -23.12 18.71
C GLY A 365 7.60 -22.88 18.43
N THR A 366 6.74 -22.99 19.45
CA THR A 366 5.31 -22.72 19.34
C THR A 366 5.02 -21.27 19.72
N PRO A 367 4.35 -20.49 18.88
CA PRO A 367 3.96 -19.14 19.22
C PRO A 367 2.91 -19.13 20.33
N ASN A 368 3.12 -18.33 21.34
CA ASN A 368 2.20 -18.02 22.42
C ASN A 368 2.04 -16.52 22.53
N VAL A 369 0.87 -16.01 22.91
CA VAL A 369 0.61 -14.60 23.09
C VAL A 369 0.32 -14.32 24.56
N ARG A 370 1.21 -13.60 25.22
CA ARG A 370 1.02 -13.09 26.58
C ARG A 370 0.44 -11.69 26.50
N TYR A 371 -0.64 -11.42 27.23
CA TYR A 371 -1.24 -10.09 27.31
C TYR A 371 -0.73 -9.36 28.56
N VAL A 372 -0.23 -8.13 28.35
CA VAL A 372 0.25 -7.27 29.43
C VAL A 372 -0.67 -6.07 29.57
N GLU A 373 -1.28 -5.92 30.75
CA GLU A 373 -2.09 -4.73 31.03
C GLU A 373 -1.20 -3.57 31.44
N LYS A 374 -1.41 -2.42 30.82
CA LYS A 374 -0.65 -1.18 31.09
C LYS A 374 -1.56 0.04 31.15
N VAL A 375 -1.17 1.00 32.01
CA VAL A 375 -1.77 2.33 32.05
C VAL A 375 -1.13 3.20 30.97
N VAL A 376 -1.94 3.88 30.18
CA VAL A 376 -1.48 4.76 29.12
C VAL A 376 -1.15 6.13 29.70
N ARG A 377 0.13 6.44 29.82
CA ARG A 377 0.65 7.75 30.27
C ARG A 377 1.34 8.52 29.16
N MET A 378 1.90 7.80 28.16
CA MET A 378 2.53 8.42 27.01
C MET A 378 1.50 9.22 26.18
N LYS A 379 1.98 10.25 25.50
CA LYS A 379 1.16 11.01 24.54
C LYS A 379 0.91 10.19 23.28
N VAL A 380 -0.32 10.24 22.74
CA VAL A 380 -0.67 9.61 21.46
C VAL A 380 -1.06 10.71 20.48
N LYS A 381 -0.48 10.67 19.28
CA LYS A 381 -0.79 11.58 18.16
C LYS A 381 -1.00 10.80 16.88
N THR A 382 -1.99 11.21 16.10
CA THR A 382 -2.26 10.67 14.76
C THR A 382 -1.92 11.72 13.72
N PHE A 383 -1.27 11.28 12.63
CA PHE A 383 -0.94 12.10 11.48
C PHE A 383 -1.47 11.44 10.20
N ASP A 384 -2.57 11.95 9.68
CA ASP A 384 -3.24 11.40 8.49
C ASP A 384 -2.50 11.68 7.18
N ALA A 385 -1.56 12.64 7.20
CA ALA A 385 -0.71 13.01 6.06
C ALA A 385 0.10 11.85 5.48
N PHE A 386 0.36 10.83 6.30
CA PHE A 386 1.15 9.68 5.87
C PHE A 386 0.36 8.58 5.15
N SER A 387 -0.94 8.76 4.91
CA SER A 387 -1.67 7.79 4.09
C SER A 387 -1.16 7.82 2.65
N TYR A 388 -0.82 6.67 2.11
CA TYR A 388 -0.29 6.56 0.74
C TYR A 388 -1.36 6.40 -0.34
N HIS A 389 -2.64 6.22 0.00
CA HIS A 389 -3.73 6.23 -0.97
C HIS A 389 -4.16 7.65 -1.31
N ALA A 390 -4.47 7.88 -2.57
CA ALA A 390 -5.13 9.10 -3.02
C ALA A 390 -6.44 9.31 -2.24
N ASP A 391 -6.74 10.56 -1.90
CA ASP A 391 -8.03 10.90 -1.30
C ASP A 391 -9.11 11.13 -2.37
N GLY A 392 -10.37 11.29 -1.94
CA GLY A 392 -11.48 11.43 -2.87
C GLY A 392 -11.33 12.63 -3.84
N CYS A 393 -10.73 13.73 -3.38
CA CYS A 393 -10.48 14.90 -4.25
C CYS A 393 -9.37 14.61 -5.27
N GLN A 394 -8.33 13.92 -4.88
CA GLN A 394 -7.23 13.54 -5.78
C GLN A 394 -7.72 12.56 -6.86
N ILE A 395 -8.56 11.58 -6.48
CA ILE A 395 -9.20 10.66 -7.44
C ILE A 395 -10.11 11.42 -8.42
N LEU A 396 -10.95 12.35 -7.94
CA LEU A 396 -11.79 13.17 -8.82
C LEU A 396 -10.95 14.02 -9.77
N THR A 397 -9.88 14.64 -9.27
CA THR A 397 -8.96 15.44 -10.09
C THR A 397 -8.29 14.59 -11.16
N TRP A 398 -7.87 13.38 -10.81
CA TRP A 398 -7.29 12.44 -11.77
C TRP A 398 -8.31 12.01 -12.82
N LEU A 399 -9.54 11.65 -12.42
CA LEU A 399 -10.63 11.26 -13.32
C LEU A 399 -11.07 12.43 -14.23
N SER A 400 -10.94 13.68 -13.79
CA SER A 400 -11.33 14.84 -14.62
C SER A 400 -10.45 15.05 -15.86
N ASN A 401 -9.30 14.35 -15.96
CA ASN A 401 -8.45 14.39 -17.15
C ASN A 401 -8.97 13.50 -18.30
N PHE A 402 -9.96 12.63 -18.04
CA PHE A 402 -10.49 11.76 -19.07
C PHE A 402 -11.46 12.50 -19.99
N SER A 403 -11.21 12.42 -21.28
CA SER A 403 -12.05 13.02 -22.33
C SER A 403 -13.28 12.15 -22.69
N ARG A 404 -13.20 10.84 -22.40
CA ARG A 404 -14.24 9.87 -22.79
C ARG A 404 -14.30 8.74 -21.77
N VAL A 405 -15.47 8.55 -21.15
CA VAL A 405 -15.73 7.48 -20.17
C VAL A 405 -17.15 6.96 -20.37
N LYS A 406 -17.30 5.66 -20.56
CA LYS A 406 -18.61 4.98 -20.60
C LYS A 406 -19.11 4.67 -19.18
N GLU A 407 -18.23 4.11 -18.35
CA GLU A 407 -18.54 3.80 -16.95
C GLU A 407 -17.28 3.73 -16.09
N VAL A 408 -17.41 4.20 -14.85
CA VAL A 408 -16.40 4.05 -13.78
C VAL A 408 -16.87 2.99 -12.80
N PHE A 409 -16.10 1.95 -12.59
CA PHE A 409 -16.30 0.93 -11.56
C PHE A 409 -15.46 1.28 -10.35
N VAL A 410 -16.12 1.62 -9.26
CA VAL A 410 -15.48 1.99 -7.99
C VAL A 410 -15.28 0.73 -7.18
N VAL A 411 -14.02 0.38 -6.93
CA VAL A 411 -13.58 -0.88 -6.34
C VAL A 411 -12.63 -0.63 -5.18
N HIS A 412 -12.11 -1.68 -4.54
CA HIS A 412 -11.07 -1.64 -3.52
C HIS A 412 -11.34 -0.58 -2.42
N GLY A 413 -12.46 -0.72 -1.73
CA GLY A 413 -12.89 0.11 -0.60
C GLY A 413 -13.92 -0.63 0.24
N ASP A 414 -14.18 -0.18 1.46
CA ASP A 414 -15.36 -0.66 2.15
C ASP A 414 -16.64 -0.27 1.38
N ARG A 415 -17.73 -0.97 1.67
CA ARG A 415 -18.97 -0.81 0.88
C ARG A 415 -19.48 0.63 0.86
N LYS A 416 -19.43 1.28 2.03
CA LYS A 416 -19.87 2.66 2.17
C LYS A 416 -18.99 3.62 1.37
N ASN A 417 -17.66 3.53 1.52
CA ASN A 417 -16.73 4.37 0.80
C ASN A 417 -16.88 4.23 -0.72
N SER A 418 -17.05 2.99 -1.21
CA SER A 418 -17.21 2.75 -2.65
C SER A 418 -18.52 3.32 -3.18
N LEU A 419 -19.62 3.23 -2.46
CA LEU A 419 -20.91 3.82 -2.84
C LEU A 419 -20.86 5.35 -2.83
N ASP A 420 -20.36 5.94 -1.74
CA ASP A 420 -20.23 7.39 -1.60
C ASP A 420 -19.32 7.97 -2.71
N MET A 421 -18.22 7.27 -3.04
CA MET A 421 -17.31 7.68 -4.12
C MET A 421 -17.97 7.59 -5.50
N ALA A 422 -18.73 6.53 -5.79
CA ALA A 422 -19.46 6.39 -7.06
C ALA A 422 -20.50 7.51 -7.23
N GLU A 423 -21.23 7.84 -6.15
CA GLU A 423 -22.16 8.97 -6.14
C GLU A 423 -21.43 10.30 -6.40
N MET A 424 -20.31 10.54 -5.71
CA MET A 424 -19.50 11.75 -5.87
C MET A 424 -18.97 11.91 -7.29
N ILE A 425 -18.47 10.82 -7.92
CA ILE A 425 -18.03 10.83 -9.32
C ILE A 425 -19.20 11.22 -10.25
N THR A 426 -20.36 10.62 -10.06
CA THR A 426 -21.54 10.93 -10.89
C THR A 426 -21.98 12.37 -10.73
N GLN A 427 -22.04 12.89 -9.50
CA GLN A 427 -22.46 14.27 -9.23
C GLN A 427 -21.46 15.32 -9.71
N ARG A 428 -20.16 15.06 -9.57
CA ARG A 428 -19.09 16.06 -9.83
C ARG A 428 -18.59 16.03 -11.27
N LEU A 429 -18.49 14.84 -11.86
CA LEU A 429 -17.91 14.65 -13.21
C LEU A 429 -18.95 14.32 -14.27
N GLY A 430 -20.18 13.94 -13.88
CA GLY A 430 -21.23 13.50 -14.80
C GLY A 430 -20.96 12.13 -15.41
N PHE A 431 -19.95 11.40 -14.95
CA PHE A 431 -19.68 10.04 -15.40
C PHE A 431 -20.68 9.05 -14.80
N LYS A 432 -21.10 8.07 -15.57
CA LYS A 432 -21.77 6.91 -14.99
C LYS A 432 -20.80 6.17 -14.08
N ALA A 433 -21.10 6.06 -12.81
CA ALA A 433 -20.27 5.35 -11.86
C ALA A 433 -21.08 4.34 -11.05
N SER A 434 -20.48 3.20 -10.75
CA SER A 434 -21.10 2.14 -9.96
C SER A 434 -20.08 1.49 -9.03
N ALA A 435 -20.52 0.99 -7.88
CA ALA A 435 -19.72 0.20 -6.95
C ALA A 435 -20.19 -1.27 -7.02
N PRO A 436 -19.54 -2.13 -7.84
CA PRO A 436 -19.94 -3.52 -7.99
C PRO A 436 -19.75 -4.30 -6.69
N GLU A 437 -20.60 -5.30 -6.47
CA GLU A 437 -20.43 -6.28 -5.40
C GLU A 437 -19.42 -7.35 -5.79
N LEU A 438 -18.91 -8.08 -4.81
CA LEU A 438 -18.05 -9.21 -5.03
C LEU A 438 -18.77 -10.26 -5.91
N GLY A 439 -18.10 -10.73 -6.97
CA GLY A 439 -18.66 -11.67 -7.94
C GLY A 439 -19.59 -11.02 -8.98
N ALA A 440 -19.77 -9.71 -8.98
CA ALA A 440 -20.58 -9.04 -9.99
C ALA A 440 -19.96 -9.16 -11.38
N MET A 441 -20.77 -9.53 -12.38
CA MET A 441 -20.38 -9.55 -13.79
C MET A 441 -20.92 -8.35 -14.55
N ARG A 442 -20.16 -7.87 -15.52
CA ARG A 442 -20.54 -6.75 -16.41
C ARG A 442 -20.20 -7.10 -17.85
N HIS A 443 -21.16 -6.98 -18.74
CA HIS A 443 -20.92 -7.03 -20.18
C HIS A 443 -20.52 -5.65 -20.66
N LEU A 444 -19.29 -5.54 -21.19
CA LEU A 444 -18.77 -4.27 -21.68
C LEU A 444 -19.16 -4.11 -23.16
N ASN A 445 -19.78 -2.97 -23.49
CA ASN A 445 -20.20 -2.69 -24.86
C ASN A 445 -19.01 -2.18 -25.68
N LEU A 446 -18.72 -2.86 -26.79
CA LEU A 446 -17.65 -2.51 -27.71
C LEU A 446 -18.04 -1.35 -28.65
N GLN A 447 -19.35 -1.02 -28.81
CA GLN A 447 -19.79 0.07 -29.68
C GLN A 447 -19.46 1.45 -29.09
N ALA A 448 -18.89 2.31 -29.92
CA ALA A 448 -18.60 3.69 -29.57
C ALA A 448 -19.89 4.54 -29.59
N LYS A 449 -20.36 5.01 -28.43
CA LYS A 449 -21.28 6.14 -28.36
C LYS A 449 -20.55 7.31 -27.68
N ASP A 450 -20.42 8.42 -28.40
CA ASP A 450 -19.80 9.64 -27.90
C ASP A 450 -20.66 10.29 -26.81
N HIS A 451 -20.12 10.42 -25.62
CA HIS A 451 -20.64 11.32 -24.59
C HIS A 451 -19.68 12.51 -24.47
N HIS A 452 -20.13 13.68 -24.97
CA HIS A 452 -19.37 14.92 -24.79
C HIS A 452 -19.45 15.41 -23.32
N LEU A 453 -18.28 15.63 -22.73
CA LEU A 453 -18.14 16.20 -21.38
C LEU A 453 -18.62 17.66 -21.32
N LYS A 454 -19.51 17.98 -20.40
CA LYS A 454 -19.72 19.36 -19.95
C LYS A 454 -18.56 19.77 -19.03
N ARG A 455 -18.00 20.96 -19.25
CA ARG A 455 -16.93 21.53 -18.38
C ARG A 455 -17.40 21.54 -16.92
N VAL A 456 -16.60 20.96 -16.05
CA VAL A 456 -16.86 20.90 -14.60
C VAL A 456 -16.17 22.06 -13.91
N HIS A 457 -16.92 22.88 -13.16
CA HIS A 457 -16.37 23.94 -12.33
C HIS A 457 -16.13 23.42 -10.89
N ALA A 458 -14.94 23.71 -10.35
CA ALA A 458 -14.51 23.48 -8.96
C ALA A 458 -14.82 22.06 -8.41
N LEU A 459 -13.91 21.11 -8.65
CA LEU A 459 -14.03 19.73 -8.19
C LEU A 459 -14.01 19.60 -6.67
N CYS A 460 -13.21 20.45 -6.01
CA CYS A 460 -13.15 20.55 -4.56
C CYS A 460 -12.95 22.03 -4.16
N PRO A 461 -13.70 22.57 -3.17
CA PRO A 461 -13.51 23.95 -2.71
C PRO A 461 -12.11 24.14 -2.14
N GLY A 462 -11.35 25.11 -2.66
CA GLY A 462 -10.05 25.53 -2.14
C GLY A 462 -8.83 24.79 -2.74
N MET A 463 -8.90 24.37 -4.02
CA MET A 463 -7.72 24.17 -4.86
C MET A 463 -7.23 25.49 -5.41
#